data_32f1ae09a6b16832ac59e6a74169a2b4
#
_entry.id   32f1ae09a6b16832ac59e6a74169a2b4
#
_cell.length_a   1.000
_cell.length_b   1.000
_cell.length_c   1.000
_cell.angle_alpha   90.00
_cell.angle_beta   90.00
_cell.angle_gamma   90.00
#
_symmetry.space_group_name_H-M   'P 1'
#
loop_
_entity.id
_entity.type
_entity.pdbx_description
1 polymer ?
#
loop_
_entity_poly.entity_id
_entity_poly.type
_entity_poly.pdbx_seq_one_letter_code
_entity_poly.pdbx_strand_id
1 'polypeptide(L)'
;MARTFTKIGKEIELAVLAGGPDPSSNLRLRLLMATAKSESMPKENVERAIKRATEKDKSAYKEVVYDGKGPHGTAFVVETATDNPTRTVANIRAAFVRGKGELGTMGMNDFLFERKCSFVVAYKDGIDKIGRAHV
;
A
#
# COMPACT_ATOMS: atom_id res chain seq x y z
N MET A 1 6.82 13.66 -7.56
CA MET A 1 8.03 12.91 -7.16
C MET A 1 8.18 12.76 -5.64
N ALA A 2 8.24 13.80 -4.81
CA ALA A 2 8.44 13.63 -3.35
C ALA A 2 7.37 12.77 -2.64
N ARG A 3 6.10 12.88 -3.01
CA ARG A 3 5.01 12.07 -2.43
C ARG A 3 5.12 10.59 -2.78
N THR A 4 5.54 10.27 -3.99
CA THR A 4 5.74 8.89 -4.47
C THR A 4 6.88 8.23 -3.70
N PHE A 5 8.01 8.90 -3.54
CA PHE A 5 9.14 8.37 -2.78
C PHE A 5 8.82 8.15 -1.30
N THR A 6 8.03 9.06 -0.70
CA THR A 6 7.57 8.88 0.69
C THR A 6 6.67 7.66 0.82
N LYS A 7 5.78 7.42 -0.13
CA LYS A 7 4.90 6.25 -0.15
C LYS A 7 5.71 4.96 -0.28
N ILE A 8 6.57 4.87 -1.31
CA ILE A 8 7.43 3.71 -1.53
C ILE A 8 8.31 3.42 -0.31
N GLY A 9 8.90 4.47 0.31
CA GLY A 9 9.70 4.31 1.53
C GLY A 9 8.93 3.68 2.68
N LYS A 10 7.69 4.09 2.91
CA LYS A 10 6.81 3.49 3.93
C LYS A 10 6.45 2.04 3.61
N GLU A 11 6.16 1.74 2.36
CA GLU A 11 5.85 0.36 1.92
C GLU A 11 7.08 -0.55 2.08
N ILE A 12 8.29 -0.05 1.82
CA ILE A 12 9.55 -0.77 2.07
C ILE A 12 9.70 -1.03 3.58
N GLU A 13 9.47 -0.03 4.44
CA GLU A 13 9.54 -0.21 5.89
C GLU A 13 8.55 -1.30 6.37
N LEU A 14 7.32 -1.31 5.86
CA LEU A 14 6.33 -2.36 6.17
C LEU A 14 6.76 -3.74 5.67
N ALA A 15 7.29 -3.83 4.45
CA ALA A 15 7.76 -5.09 3.90
C ALA A 15 8.91 -5.69 4.72
N VAL A 16 9.84 -4.84 5.18
CA VAL A 16 10.97 -5.26 6.03
C VAL A 16 10.47 -5.75 7.39
N LEU A 17 9.51 -5.05 8.00
CA LEU A 17 8.92 -5.44 9.28
C LEU A 17 8.17 -6.79 9.20
N ALA A 18 7.52 -7.06 8.08
CA ALA A 18 6.74 -8.28 7.87
C ALA A 18 7.59 -9.50 7.48
N GLY A 19 8.63 -9.31 6.65
CA GLY A 19 9.38 -10.41 6.04
C GLY A 19 10.91 -10.32 6.16
N GLY A 20 11.42 -9.35 6.92
CA GLY A 20 12.85 -9.15 7.11
C GLY A 20 13.52 -8.27 6.05
N PRO A 21 14.77 -7.84 6.29
CA PRO A 21 15.48 -6.89 5.44
C PRO A 21 16.15 -7.51 4.21
N ASP A 22 16.14 -8.84 4.08
CA ASP A 22 16.79 -9.53 2.97
C ASP A 22 15.85 -9.68 1.77
N PRO A 23 16.15 -9.05 0.60
CA PRO A 23 15.34 -9.17 -0.60
C PRO A 23 15.29 -10.57 -1.20
N SER A 24 16.23 -11.46 -0.86
CA SER A 24 16.24 -12.83 -1.37
C SER A 24 15.14 -13.67 -0.73
N SER A 25 14.84 -13.43 0.52
CA SER A 25 13.80 -14.11 1.30
C SER A 25 12.47 -13.34 1.33
N ASN A 26 12.49 -12.04 1.01
CA ASN A 26 11.33 -11.16 1.08
C ASN A 26 10.88 -10.72 -0.33
N LEU A 27 9.91 -11.45 -0.91
CA LEU A 27 9.39 -11.15 -2.25
C LEU A 27 8.78 -9.76 -2.33
N ARG A 28 8.03 -9.33 -1.30
CA ARG A 28 7.40 -8.00 -1.26
C ARG A 28 8.45 -6.90 -1.30
N LEU A 29 9.53 -7.04 -0.53
CA LEU A 29 10.65 -6.09 -0.54
C LEU A 29 11.32 -6.03 -1.92
N ARG A 30 11.55 -7.19 -2.54
CA ARG A 30 12.16 -7.27 -3.87
C ARG A 30 11.34 -6.55 -4.94
N LEU A 31 10.01 -6.72 -4.93
CA LEU A 31 9.11 -6.04 -5.84
C LEU A 31 9.10 -4.53 -5.62
N LEU A 32 9.08 -4.09 -4.36
CA LEU A 32 9.15 -2.66 -4.02
C LEU A 32 10.46 -2.01 -4.41
N MET A 33 11.58 -2.72 -4.31
CA MET A 33 12.88 -2.24 -4.81
C MET A 33 12.89 -2.10 -6.32
N ALA A 34 12.24 -3.01 -7.07
CA ALA A 34 12.07 -2.89 -8.51
C ALA A 34 11.20 -1.67 -8.87
N THR A 35 10.09 -1.45 -8.15
CA THR A 35 9.23 -0.27 -8.30
C THR A 35 9.99 1.02 -7.97
N ALA A 36 10.78 1.04 -6.91
CA ALA A 36 11.61 2.20 -6.55
C ALA A 36 12.59 2.55 -7.68
N LYS A 37 13.18 1.53 -8.32
CA LYS A 37 14.08 1.72 -9.46
C LYS A 37 13.34 2.25 -10.68
N SER A 38 12.15 1.77 -11.01
CA SER A 38 11.33 2.26 -12.15
C SER A 38 10.88 3.72 -11.94
N GLU A 39 10.62 4.11 -10.68
CA GLU A 39 10.27 5.49 -10.31
C GLU A 39 11.51 6.41 -10.14
N SER A 40 12.71 5.91 -10.49
CA SER A 40 13.98 6.66 -10.36
C SER A 40 14.27 7.11 -8.92
N MET A 41 13.87 6.33 -7.94
CA MET A 41 14.19 6.61 -6.53
C MET A 41 15.67 6.31 -6.27
N PRO A 42 16.44 7.24 -5.65
CA PRO A 42 17.83 7.00 -5.31
C PRO A 42 18.01 5.78 -4.41
N LYS A 43 19.02 4.97 -4.70
CA LYS A 43 19.33 3.75 -3.93
C LYS A 43 19.52 4.03 -2.43
N GLU A 44 20.14 5.15 -2.09
CA GLU A 44 20.31 5.61 -0.71
C GLU A 44 18.99 5.77 0.05
N ASN A 45 17.93 6.20 -0.61
CA ASN A 45 16.62 6.34 0.01
C ASN A 45 15.99 4.98 0.32
N VAL A 46 16.19 3.98 -0.55
CA VAL A 46 15.77 2.60 -0.33
C VAL A 46 16.53 2.00 0.85
N GLU A 47 17.86 2.10 0.87
CA GLU A 47 18.71 1.62 1.95
C GLU A 47 18.37 2.29 3.29
N ARG A 48 18.11 3.60 3.27
CA ARG A 48 17.69 4.35 4.45
C ARG A 48 16.33 3.87 4.99
N ALA A 49 15.38 3.52 4.11
CA ALA A 49 14.10 2.97 4.52
C ALA A 49 14.25 1.58 5.17
N ILE A 50 15.06 0.70 4.58
CA ILE A 50 15.39 -0.60 5.14
C ILE A 50 16.06 -0.46 6.52
N LYS A 51 17.08 0.41 6.62
CA LYS A 51 17.80 0.68 7.87
C LYS A 51 16.88 1.19 8.97
N ARG A 52 15.98 2.13 8.66
CA ARG A 52 14.98 2.64 9.63
C ARG A 52 14.08 1.54 10.16
N ALA A 53 13.63 0.63 9.30
CA ALA A 53 12.79 -0.47 9.70
C ALA A 53 13.52 -1.48 10.59
N THR A 54 14.84 -1.63 10.40
CA THR A 54 15.67 -2.55 11.18
C THR A 54 16.08 -1.96 12.53
N GLU A 55 16.35 -0.64 12.59
CA GLU A 55 16.82 0.06 13.80
C GLU A 55 15.69 0.50 14.76
N LYS A 56 14.47 0.67 14.25
CA LYS A 56 13.33 1.05 15.10
C LYS A 56 12.80 -0.18 15.84
N ASP A 57 12.92 -0.12 17.14
CA ASP A 57 12.05 -0.88 18.04
C ASP A 57 10.60 -0.74 17.58
N LYS A 58 10.01 -1.83 17.28
CA LYS A 58 8.61 -2.25 17.00
C LYS A 58 7.42 -1.27 17.20
N SER A 59 7.59 0.02 17.24
CA SER A 59 6.47 0.98 17.01
C SER A 59 6.16 1.01 15.50
N ALA A 60 5.97 -0.20 14.97
CA ALA A 60 5.82 -0.50 13.58
C ALA A 60 4.61 0.24 13.02
N TYR A 61 4.74 0.78 11.82
CA TYR A 61 3.60 1.12 11.00
C TYR A 61 2.63 -0.06 10.95
N LYS A 62 1.37 0.22 11.25
CA LYS A 62 0.28 -0.74 11.13
C LYS A 62 -0.49 -0.43 9.85
N GLU A 63 -0.81 -1.46 9.12
CA GLU A 63 -1.78 -1.35 8.02
C GLU A 63 -3.18 -1.27 8.64
N VAL A 64 -3.91 -0.20 8.32
CA VAL A 64 -5.28 0.00 8.78
C VAL A 64 -6.12 0.40 7.57
N VAL A 65 -7.25 -0.27 7.40
CA VAL A 65 -8.21 0.00 6.33
C VAL A 65 -9.37 0.80 6.90
N TYR A 66 -9.79 1.82 6.17
CA TYR A 66 -10.93 2.66 6.52
C TYR A 66 -11.92 2.64 5.37
N ASP A 67 -13.18 2.57 5.72
CA ASP A 67 -14.30 2.62 4.79
C ASP A 67 -15.03 3.93 4.90
N GLY A 68 -15.54 4.43 3.78
CA GLY A 68 -16.34 5.63 3.78
C GLY A 68 -17.21 5.76 2.55
N LYS A 69 -18.09 6.74 2.59
CA LYS A 69 -18.95 7.13 1.48
C LYS A 69 -18.62 8.55 1.06
N GLY A 70 -18.45 8.75 -0.23
CA GLY A 70 -18.36 10.05 -0.84
C GLY A 70 -19.73 10.59 -1.23
N PRO A 71 -19.76 11.79 -1.85
CA PRO A 71 -20.99 12.34 -2.41
C PRO A 71 -21.60 11.37 -3.41
N HIS A 72 -22.94 11.39 -3.50
CA HIS A 72 -23.73 10.52 -4.37
C HIS A 72 -23.62 9.01 -4.06
N GLY A 73 -23.21 8.64 -2.84
CA GLY A 73 -23.12 7.25 -2.41
C GLY A 73 -21.90 6.50 -2.92
N THR A 74 -20.90 7.19 -3.46
CA THR A 74 -19.65 6.57 -3.92
C THR A 74 -18.93 5.90 -2.77
N ALA A 75 -18.68 4.59 -2.86
CA ALA A 75 -17.95 3.83 -1.86
C ALA A 75 -16.44 4.05 -1.99
N PHE A 76 -15.76 4.17 -0.84
CA PHE A 76 -14.31 4.28 -0.75
C PHE A 76 -13.77 3.28 0.24
N VAL A 77 -12.68 2.60 -0.14
CA VAL A 77 -11.81 1.84 0.76
C VAL A 77 -10.45 2.51 0.76
N VAL A 78 -9.96 2.89 1.94
CA VAL A 78 -8.71 3.64 2.13
C VAL A 78 -7.73 2.79 2.91
N GLU A 79 -6.75 2.22 2.25
CA GLU A 79 -5.65 1.50 2.88
C GLU A 79 -4.58 2.48 3.37
N THR A 80 -4.19 2.35 4.62
CA THR A 80 -3.20 3.25 5.24
C THR A 80 -2.11 2.46 5.93
N ALA A 81 -0.92 3.06 5.94
CA ALA A 81 0.21 2.62 6.75
C ALA A 81 0.53 3.71 7.77
N THR A 82 0.32 3.45 9.04
CA THR A 82 0.46 4.45 10.09
C THR A 82 1.13 3.94 11.36
N ASP A 83 1.91 4.81 11.97
CA ASP A 83 2.47 4.65 13.32
C ASP A 83 1.48 5.13 14.41
N ASN A 84 0.47 5.93 14.02
CA ASN A 84 -0.51 6.49 14.94
C ASN A 84 -1.93 6.44 14.33
N PRO A 85 -2.70 5.37 14.61
CA PRO A 85 -4.07 5.23 14.08
C PRO A 85 -5.01 6.36 14.50
N THR A 86 -4.86 6.90 15.72
CA THR A 86 -5.72 7.98 16.22
C THR A 86 -5.56 9.26 15.42
N ARG A 87 -4.31 9.64 15.10
CA ARG A 87 -4.03 10.77 14.22
C ARG A 87 -4.54 10.52 12.80
N THR A 88 -4.34 9.31 12.29
CA THR A 88 -4.72 8.95 10.93
C THR A 88 -6.23 8.97 10.74
N VAL A 89 -7.02 8.40 11.65
CA VAL A 89 -8.49 8.43 11.55
C VAL A 89 -9.04 9.85 11.58
N ALA A 90 -8.45 10.73 12.39
CA ALA A 90 -8.85 12.14 12.43
C ALA A 90 -8.60 12.84 11.09
N ASN A 91 -7.43 12.62 10.49
CA ASN A 91 -7.07 13.19 9.19
C ASN A 91 -7.95 12.66 8.05
N ILE A 92 -8.25 11.36 8.04
CA ILE A 92 -9.12 10.74 7.04
C ILE A 92 -10.54 11.28 7.19
N ARG A 93 -11.07 11.36 8.42
CA ARG A 93 -12.40 11.95 8.68
C ARG A 93 -12.47 13.38 8.18
N ALA A 94 -11.46 14.20 8.46
CA ALA A 94 -11.41 15.58 7.97
C ALA A 94 -11.35 15.65 6.43
N ALA A 95 -10.69 14.69 5.77
CA ALA A 95 -10.64 14.61 4.32
C ALA A 95 -12.03 14.26 3.72
N PHE A 96 -12.72 13.27 4.30
CA PHE A 96 -14.09 12.92 3.89
C PHE A 96 -15.04 14.09 4.07
N VAL A 97 -15.05 14.76 5.22
CA VAL A 97 -15.91 15.92 5.47
C VAL A 97 -15.64 17.03 4.46
N ARG A 98 -14.37 17.32 4.15
CA ARG A 98 -13.98 18.31 3.14
C ARG A 98 -14.49 17.94 1.75
N GLY A 99 -14.50 16.64 1.41
CA GLY A 99 -15.04 16.09 0.18
C GLY A 99 -16.55 15.88 0.19
N LYS A 100 -17.28 16.41 1.20
CA LYS A 100 -18.72 16.18 1.38
C LYS A 100 -19.10 14.70 1.46
N GLY A 101 -18.21 13.91 2.02
CA GLY A 101 -18.39 12.48 2.29
C GLY A 101 -18.44 12.21 3.78
N GLU A 102 -18.55 10.95 4.13
CA GLU A 102 -18.64 10.45 5.49
C GLU A 102 -17.70 9.25 5.69
N LEU A 103 -16.99 9.23 6.81
CA LEU A 103 -16.23 8.07 7.24
C LEU A 103 -17.18 7.10 7.93
N GLY A 104 -17.26 5.87 7.41
CA GLY A 104 -18.12 4.82 7.93
C GLY A 104 -17.43 3.89 8.92
N THR A 105 -18.10 2.79 9.22
CA THR A 105 -17.55 1.70 10.01
C THR A 105 -16.68 0.79 9.13
N MET A 106 -15.65 0.21 9.72
CA MET A 106 -14.78 -0.75 9.03
C MET A 106 -15.59 -1.93 8.49
N GLY A 107 -15.34 -2.32 7.24
CA GLY A 107 -16.04 -3.42 6.57
C GLY A 107 -17.40 -3.05 5.96
N MET A 108 -17.85 -1.79 6.06
CA MET A 108 -19.16 -1.41 5.50
C MET A 108 -19.24 -1.53 3.96
N ASN A 109 -18.12 -1.54 3.30
CA ASN A 109 -18.03 -1.62 1.84
C ASN A 109 -17.49 -2.98 1.35
N ASP A 110 -17.22 -3.96 2.23
CA ASP A 110 -16.63 -5.25 1.87
C ASP A 110 -17.43 -5.99 0.79
N PHE A 111 -18.75 -5.85 0.81
CA PHE A 111 -19.62 -6.48 -0.19
C PHE A 111 -19.54 -5.84 -1.60
N LEU A 112 -18.95 -4.63 -1.71
CA LEU A 112 -18.78 -3.91 -2.98
C LEU A 112 -17.39 -4.10 -3.60
N PHE A 113 -16.41 -4.53 -2.82
CA PHE A 113 -15.03 -4.63 -3.25
C PHE A 113 -14.51 -6.05 -3.15
N GLU A 114 -13.81 -6.48 -4.19
CA GLU A 114 -13.07 -7.72 -4.22
C GLU A 114 -11.58 -7.40 -4.44
N ARG A 115 -10.71 -7.93 -3.57
CA ARG A 115 -9.28 -7.71 -3.71
C ARG A 115 -8.74 -8.56 -4.86
N LYS A 116 -8.25 -7.89 -5.90
CA LYS A 116 -7.70 -8.53 -7.10
C LYS A 116 -6.33 -7.99 -7.44
N CYS A 117 -5.52 -8.82 -8.09
CA CYS A 117 -4.30 -8.38 -8.74
C CYS A 117 -4.57 -8.07 -10.21
N SER A 118 -3.95 -7.00 -10.72
CA SER A 118 -3.91 -6.69 -12.14
C SER A 118 -2.45 -6.64 -12.61
N PHE A 119 -2.15 -7.32 -13.68
CA PHE A 119 -0.83 -7.28 -14.29
C PHE A 119 -0.95 -7.30 -15.80
N VAL A 120 0.01 -6.65 -16.47
CA VAL A 120 0.09 -6.60 -17.92
C VAL A 120 1.20 -7.54 -18.36
N VAL A 121 0.86 -8.46 -19.24
CA VAL A 121 1.81 -9.40 -19.85
C VAL A 121 2.02 -9.01 -21.29
N ALA A 122 3.28 -8.86 -21.72
CA ALA A 122 3.59 -8.67 -23.14
C ALA A 122 3.17 -9.91 -23.93
N TYR A 123 2.38 -9.69 -24.98
CA TYR A 123 1.95 -10.78 -25.84
C TYR A 123 3.16 -11.37 -26.57
N LYS A 124 3.31 -12.69 -26.50
CA LYS A 124 4.22 -13.47 -27.34
C LYS A 124 3.41 -14.55 -28.03
N ASP A 125 3.72 -14.79 -29.33
CA ASP A 125 3.09 -15.87 -30.04
C ASP A 125 3.31 -17.21 -29.34
N GLY A 126 2.22 -17.97 -29.14
CA GLY A 126 2.22 -19.23 -28.39
C GLY A 126 1.77 -19.14 -26.93
N ILE A 127 1.43 -17.97 -26.42
CA ILE A 127 0.79 -17.85 -25.10
C ILE A 127 -0.71 -18.12 -25.25
N ASP A 128 -1.17 -19.20 -24.61
CA ASP A 128 -2.60 -19.47 -24.52
C ASP A 128 -3.31 -18.39 -23.69
N LYS A 129 -4.36 -17.80 -24.27
CA LYS A 129 -5.14 -16.73 -23.62
C LYS A 129 -6.05 -17.22 -22.49
N ILE A 130 -6.05 -18.51 -22.21
CA ILE A 130 -6.90 -19.14 -21.22
C ILE A 130 -6.12 -19.33 -19.91
N GLY A 131 -5.91 -18.23 -19.20
CA GLY A 131 -5.41 -18.27 -17.83
C GLY A 131 -6.42 -17.63 -16.87
N ARG A 132 -7.19 -18.42 -16.14
CA ARG A 132 -7.89 -17.94 -14.95
C ARG A 132 -6.96 -18.09 -13.77
N ALA A 133 -6.43 -16.97 -13.27
CA ALA A 133 -5.81 -16.98 -11.95
C ALA A 133 -6.94 -17.08 -10.89
N HIS A 134 -7.13 -18.27 -10.34
CA HIS A 134 -7.83 -18.43 -9.07
C HIS A 134 -6.78 -18.30 -7.96
N VAL A 135 -6.97 -17.31 -7.11
CA VAL A 135 -6.31 -17.19 -5.81
C VAL A 135 -7.29 -17.70 -4.76
#